data_4e64deefa3770b5bacf6d3069f8cb444
#
_entry.id   4e64deefa3770b5bacf6d3069f8cb444
#
_cell.length_a   1.000
_cell.length_b   1.000
_cell.length_c   1.000
_cell.angle_alpha   90.00
_cell.angle_beta   90.00
_cell.angle_gamma   90.00
#
_symmetry.space_group_name_H-M   'P 1'
#
loop_
_entity.id
_entity.type
_entity.pdbx_description
1 polymer ?
#
loop_
_entity_poly.entity_id
_entity_poly.type
_entity_poly.pdbx_seq_one_letter_code
_entity_poly.pdbx_strand_id
1 'polypeptide(L)'
;MKFKKGYKIKPTHIQADGAVLFTNGTTQVVPNQKACEAYGYKYDKETGTCSSFVFNTEFDYHFNNISNTSLGEQNRFTDGTINTQLLGSENLTKGNNNNCLITGNKNEIEKDVNNAVVLGKHGKATHNSEFCVGGGGFNSEAGLLQYSVLQVSGKTTSTSEVDLYIEGNDDRSNEILLPANSVTTYEIWLSGLVTGGSSGTPGNYETYEYHGTIRTADNGTMTHNAKISRLLGRTGSLGTQTIDTSTAYTLKIQIAGQNNVNCQWHAVVKLHINQTNAVTF
;
A
#
# COMPACT_ATOMS: atom_id res chain seq x y z
N MET A 1 28.03 26.25 23.16
CA MET A 1 27.37 25.56 24.29
C MET A 1 28.07 25.89 25.60
N LYS A 2 27.36 25.77 26.73
CA LYS A 2 27.94 26.05 28.08
C LYS A 2 28.42 24.73 28.71
N PHE A 3 29.37 24.83 29.65
CA PHE A 3 29.74 23.68 30.47
C PHE A 3 28.58 23.22 31.36
N LYS A 4 28.29 21.94 31.43
CA LYS A 4 27.39 21.37 32.43
C LYS A 4 28.07 21.31 33.79
N LYS A 5 27.30 21.49 34.85
CA LYS A 5 27.81 21.39 36.23
C LYS A 5 28.43 20.02 36.49
N GLY A 6 29.69 19.98 36.94
CA GLY A 6 30.45 18.77 37.20
C GLY A 6 31.25 18.23 36.00
N TYR A 7 31.18 18.85 34.83
CA TYR A 7 31.98 18.43 33.67
C TYR A 7 33.03 19.47 33.30
N LYS A 8 34.24 19.01 33.01
CA LYS A 8 35.39 19.83 32.61
C LYS A 8 35.49 19.99 31.08
N ILE A 9 34.62 19.32 30.33
CA ILE A 9 34.55 19.37 28.88
C ILE A 9 33.13 19.68 28.40
N LYS A 10 33.01 20.28 27.24
CA LYS A 10 31.74 20.60 26.60
C LYS A 10 31.80 20.37 25.09
N PRO A 11 30.67 20.08 24.43
CA PRO A 11 30.63 20.04 22.97
C PRO A 11 30.91 21.43 22.39
N THR A 12 31.58 21.46 21.26
CA THR A 12 31.85 22.67 20.49
C THR A 12 31.12 22.68 19.16
N HIS A 13 31.20 21.59 18.44
CA HIS A 13 30.82 21.51 17.05
C HIS A 13 30.42 20.09 16.68
N ILE A 14 29.48 19.94 15.76
CA ILE A 14 29.10 18.68 15.13
C ILE A 14 29.66 18.68 13.73
N GLN A 15 30.48 17.70 13.38
CA GLN A 15 31.07 17.52 12.05
C GLN A 15 30.01 17.05 11.04
N ALA A 16 30.33 17.14 9.77
CA ALA A 16 29.43 16.70 8.70
C ALA A 16 29.13 15.19 8.73
N ASP A 17 30.04 14.39 9.29
CA ASP A 17 29.88 12.96 9.53
C ASP A 17 29.09 12.61 10.81
N GLY A 18 28.60 13.63 11.53
CA GLY A 18 27.85 13.48 12.77
C GLY A 18 28.69 13.34 14.02
N ALA A 19 30.01 13.31 13.92
CA ALA A 19 30.89 13.25 15.08
C ALA A 19 30.80 14.57 15.90
N VAL A 20 30.70 14.45 17.22
CA VAL A 20 30.60 15.60 18.13
C VAL A 20 31.96 15.88 18.73
N LEU A 21 32.52 17.04 18.42
CA LEU A 21 33.78 17.49 18.97
C LEU A 21 33.59 18.15 20.35
N PHE A 22 34.47 17.82 21.28
CA PHE A 22 34.48 18.38 22.62
C PHE A 22 35.74 19.21 22.89
N THR A 23 35.63 20.14 23.82
CA THR A 23 36.76 20.95 24.29
C THR A 23 36.74 21.06 25.80
N ASN A 24 37.94 21.23 26.38
CA ASN A 24 38.11 21.63 27.78
C ASN A 24 38.12 23.15 27.96
N GLY A 25 37.90 23.90 26.89
CA GLY A 25 37.97 25.38 26.86
C GLY A 25 39.23 25.90 26.14
N THR A 26 40.28 25.08 26.01
CA THR A 26 41.53 25.47 25.39
C THR A 26 41.89 24.58 24.20
N THR A 27 41.70 23.27 24.35
CA THR A 27 42.05 22.27 23.32
C THR A 27 40.87 21.36 23.02
N GLN A 28 40.90 20.73 21.87
CA GLN A 28 39.95 19.66 21.53
C GLN A 28 40.30 18.42 22.35
N VAL A 29 39.27 17.73 22.86
CA VAL A 29 39.39 16.52 23.69
C VAL A 29 38.39 15.46 23.24
N VAL A 30 38.77 14.20 23.37
CA VAL A 30 37.86 13.08 23.12
C VAL A 30 37.01 12.86 24.37
N PRO A 31 35.66 12.92 24.26
CA PRO A 31 34.80 12.66 25.41
C PRO A 31 34.76 11.16 25.74
N ASN A 32 34.62 10.85 27.01
CA ASN A 32 34.25 9.50 27.41
C ASN A 32 32.71 9.32 27.32
N GLN A 33 32.24 8.09 27.43
CA GLN A 33 30.80 7.77 27.34
C GLN A 33 29.95 8.67 28.28
N LYS A 34 30.35 8.79 29.55
CA LYS A 34 29.62 9.57 30.54
C LYS A 34 29.51 11.05 30.18
N ALA A 35 30.55 11.62 29.61
CA ALA A 35 30.54 13.02 29.15
C ALA A 35 29.69 13.17 27.88
N CYS A 36 29.78 12.27 26.94
CA CYS A 36 28.99 12.28 25.71
C CYS A 36 27.47 12.21 26.03
N GLU A 37 27.04 11.23 26.78
CA GLU A 37 25.65 11.02 27.15
C GLU A 37 25.08 12.14 28.05
N ALA A 38 25.91 12.72 28.90
CA ALA A 38 25.49 13.85 29.73
C ALA A 38 25.05 15.07 28.92
N TYR A 39 25.57 15.25 27.72
CA TYR A 39 25.15 16.32 26.80
C TYR A 39 24.03 15.91 25.83
N GLY A 40 23.51 14.66 25.96
CA GLY A 40 22.41 14.15 25.16
C GLY A 40 22.84 13.55 23.82
N TYR A 41 24.10 13.19 23.68
CA TYR A 41 24.66 12.55 22.50
C TYR A 41 24.80 11.03 22.71
N LYS A 42 25.00 10.28 21.62
CA LYS A 42 25.22 8.84 21.63
C LYS A 42 26.72 8.54 21.62
N TYR A 43 27.17 7.67 22.51
CA TYR A 43 28.56 7.21 22.54
C TYR A 43 28.67 5.84 21.87
N ASP A 44 29.56 5.75 20.90
CA ASP A 44 29.93 4.49 20.26
C ASP A 44 31.12 3.88 21.02
N LYS A 45 30.92 2.70 21.59
CA LYS A 45 31.93 1.99 22.38
C LYS A 45 33.00 1.33 21.51
N GLU A 46 32.67 0.99 20.27
CA GLU A 46 33.62 0.32 19.36
C GLU A 46 34.63 1.30 18.78
N THR A 47 34.16 2.47 18.39
CA THR A 47 35.01 3.52 17.80
C THR A 47 35.52 4.53 18.84
N GLY A 48 34.96 4.55 20.05
CA GLY A 48 35.29 5.53 21.07
C GLY A 48 34.82 6.95 20.74
N THR A 49 33.88 7.11 19.83
CA THR A 49 33.41 8.41 19.33
C THR A 49 32.07 8.83 19.94
N CYS A 50 31.82 10.12 19.98
CA CYS A 50 30.57 10.73 20.38
C CYS A 50 29.82 11.23 19.14
N SER A 51 28.61 10.79 18.91
CA SER A 51 27.82 11.13 17.75
C SER A 51 26.52 11.84 18.11
N SER A 52 26.05 12.70 17.22
CA SER A 52 24.75 13.34 17.32
C SER A 52 23.63 12.31 17.04
N PHE A 53 22.47 12.43 17.71
CA PHE A 53 21.30 11.60 17.40
C PHE A 53 20.77 11.78 15.98
N VAL A 54 21.08 12.91 15.36
CA VAL A 54 20.66 13.22 13.99
C VAL A 54 21.44 12.41 12.96
N PHE A 55 22.63 11.92 13.30
CA PHE A 55 23.45 11.12 12.42
C PHE A 55 23.46 9.66 12.89
N ASN A 56 22.41 8.98 12.56
CA ASN A 56 22.37 7.54 12.56
C ASN A 56 23.02 7.05 11.26
N THR A 57 23.70 5.91 11.26
CA THR A 57 24.21 5.25 10.05
C THR A 57 23.08 4.86 9.07
N GLU A 58 21.83 5.01 9.49
CA GLU A 58 20.63 4.88 8.66
C GLU A 58 20.15 6.23 8.11
N PHE A 59 21.00 7.24 8.04
CA PHE A 59 20.61 8.61 7.73
C PHE A 59 20.04 8.78 6.33
N ASP A 60 20.57 8.10 5.32
CA ASP A 60 20.00 8.10 3.97
C ASP A 60 18.59 7.51 3.93
N TYR A 61 18.33 6.59 4.83
CA TYR A 61 17.05 5.97 5.04
C TYR A 61 15.98 6.95 5.55
N HIS A 62 16.37 7.91 6.38
CA HIS A 62 15.44 8.86 6.97
C HIS A 62 15.10 10.05 6.07
N PHE A 63 15.93 10.41 5.12
CA PHE A 63 15.62 11.52 4.20
C PHE A 63 14.43 11.25 3.31
N ASN A 64 14.22 9.99 2.95
CA ASN A 64 13.12 9.56 2.10
C ASN A 64 11.90 9.10 2.90
N ASN A 65 12.01 9.03 4.24
CA ASN A 65 10.94 8.56 5.13
C ASN A 65 10.38 9.71 5.95
N ILE A 66 9.69 10.64 5.28
CA ILE A 66 9.19 11.88 5.87
C ILE A 66 7.81 11.65 6.50
N SER A 67 7.60 12.21 7.70
CA SER A 67 6.29 12.20 8.39
C SER A 67 5.74 10.81 8.72
N ASN A 68 6.61 9.83 8.89
CA ASN A 68 6.22 8.48 9.27
C ASN A 68 6.09 8.36 10.79
N THR A 69 5.15 7.51 11.23
CA THR A 69 4.93 7.20 12.64
C THR A 69 4.96 5.69 12.87
N SER A 70 5.76 5.24 13.85
CA SER A 70 5.78 3.85 14.28
C SER A 70 5.46 3.77 15.77
N LEU A 71 4.49 2.93 16.14
CA LEU A 71 4.17 2.59 17.52
C LEU A 71 4.15 1.06 17.66
N GLY A 72 4.98 0.55 18.57
CA GLY A 72 5.17 -0.87 18.82
C GLY A 72 6.56 -1.34 18.46
N GLU A 73 6.73 -2.64 18.24
CA GLU A 73 8.05 -3.28 18.15
C GLU A 73 8.32 -3.80 16.72
N GLN A 74 9.59 -3.69 16.28
CA GLN A 74 10.08 -4.29 15.03
C GLN A 74 9.34 -3.85 13.75
N ASN A 75 8.62 -2.74 13.79
CA ASN A 75 8.06 -2.15 12.58
C ASN A 75 9.17 -1.53 11.74
N ARG A 76 9.07 -1.66 10.42
CA ARG A 76 10.10 -1.21 9.50
C ARG A 76 9.53 -0.43 8.32
N PHE A 77 10.05 0.78 8.12
CA PHE A 77 9.87 1.54 6.88
C PHE A 77 11.04 1.25 5.93
N THR A 78 10.73 1.10 4.65
CA THR A 78 11.73 1.03 3.58
C THR A 78 11.80 2.37 2.84
N ASP A 79 12.87 2.61 2.11
CA ASP A 79 13.13 3.88 1.42
C ASP A 79 11.96 4.39 0.59
N GLY A 80 11.76 5.71 0.62
CA GLY A 80 10.68 6.38 -0.08
C GLY A 80 9.32 6.29 0.59
N THR A 81 9.22 5.70 1.79
CA THR A 81 7.96 5.69 2.56
C THR A 81 7.69 7.07 3.17
N ILE A 82 6.51 7.65 2.90
CA ILE A 82 6.14 9.00 3.32
C ILE A 82 4.72 8.98 3.92
N ASN A 83 4.48 9.80 4.97
CA ASN A 83 3.15 9.97 5.60
C ASN A 83 2.48 8.65 5.99
N THR A 84 3.24 7.64 6.42
CA THR A 84 2.75 6.30 6.70
C THR A 84 2.80 6.00 8.19
N GLN A 85 1.80 5.27 8.67
CA GLN A 85 1.70 4.88 10.08
C GLN A 85 1.76 3.36 10.22
N LEU A 86 2.65 2.87 11.10
CA LEU A 86 2.77 1.46 11.47
C LEU A 86 2.45 1.30 12.96
N LEU A 87 1.33 0.64 13.24
CA LEU A 87 0.84 0.42 14.61
C LEU A 87 0.82 -1.09 14.92
N GLY A 88 1.53 -1.51 15.94
CA GLY A 88 1.66 -2.92 16.32
C GLY A 88 3.07 -3.44 16.17
N SER A 89 3.26 -4.66 15.66
CA SER A 89 4.58 -5.28 15.63
C SER A 89 4.90 -5.95 14.31
N GLU A 90 6.18 -5.92 13.94
CA GLU A 90 6.73 -6.61 12.76
C GLU A 90 6.03 -6.22 11.43
N ASN A 91 5.48 -5.01 11.34
CA ASN A 91 4.87 -4.51 10.11
C ASN A 91 5.92 -3.89 9.19
N LEU A 92 5.74 -4.02 7.88
CA LEU A 92 6.72 -3.65 6.86
C LEU A 92 6.10 -2.86 5.70
N THR A 93 6.74 -1.76 5.30
CA THR A 93 6.56 -1.17 3.98
C THR A 93 7.72 -1.56 3.08
N LYS A 94 7.47 -1.84 1.79
CA LYS A 94 8.51 -2.29 0.85
C LYS A 94 9.10 -1.18 -0.01
N GLY A 95 8.73 0.07 0.24
CA GLY A 95 9.32 1.27 -0.35
C GLY A 95 8.41 2.04 -1.30
N ASN A 96 8.67 3.34 -1.43
CA ASN A 96 7.88 4.29 -2.20
C ASN A 96 6.38 4.25 -1.84
N ASN A 97 6.08 4.02 -0.56
CA ASN A 97 4.71 3.97 -0.05
C ASN A 97 4.33 5.33 0.52
N ASN A 98 3.14 5.83 0.19
CA ASN A 98 2.69 7.14 0.63
C ASN A 98 1.26 7.08 1.18
N ASN A 99 1.01 7.81 2.28
CA ASN A 99 -0.31 7.91 2.92
C ASN A 99 -0.92 6.55 3.32
N CYS A 100 -0.14 5.64 3.87
CA CYS A 100 -0.60 4.31 4.22
C CYS A 100 -0.79 4.15 5.73
N LEU A 101 -1.64 3.20 6.10
CA LEU A 101 -1.85 2.79 7.49
C LEU A 101 -1.75 1.27 7.62
N ILE A 102 -0.88 0.81 8.51
CA ILE A 102 -0.84 -0.59 8.93
C ILE A 102 -1.17 -0.68 10.42
N THR A 103 -2.10 -1.56 10.77
CA THR A 103 -2.42 -1.87 12.18
C THR A 103 -2.48 -3.37 12.40
N GLY A 104 -1.66 -3.88 13.30
CA GLY A 104 -1.64 -5.29 13.67
C GLY A 104 -0.24 -5.90 13.68
N ASN A 105 -0.12 -7.13 13.21
CA ASN A 105 1.12 -7.89 13.31
C ASN A 105 1.53 -8.54 11.99
N LYS A 106 2.80 -8.36 11.59
CA LYS A 106 3.39 -8.99 10.38
C LYS A 106 2.62 -8.68 9.10
N ASN A 107 2.13 -7.46 8.99
CA ASN A 107 1.48 -6.99 7.77
C ASN A 107 2.49 -6.30 6.86
N GLU A 108 2.20 -6.31 5.57
CA GLU A 108 3.06 -5.73 4.54
C GLU A 108 2.29 -4.79 3.62
N ILE A 109 2.97 -3.78 3.10
CA ILE A 109 2.54 -3.02 1.94
C ILE A 109 3.61 -3.20 0.86
N GLU A 110 3.19 -3.64 -0.33
CA GLU A 110 4.09 -3.88 -1.44
C GLU A 110 4.70 -2.56 -1.95
N LYS A 111 5.83 -2.66 -2.64
CA LYS A 111 6.52 -1.51 -3.21
C LYS A 111 5.62 -0.73 -4.16
N ASP A 112 5.74 0.61 -4.16
CA ASP A 112 5.01 1.56 -5.02
C ASP A 112 3.48 1.60 -4.78
N VAL A 113 2.97 0.96 -3.70
CA VAL A 113 1.56 1.00 -3.29
C VAL A 113 1.31 2.19 -2.38
N ASN A 114 0.27 2.99 -2.69
CA ASN A 114 -0.09 4.22 -2.00
C ASN A 114 -1.54 4.20 -1.51
N ASN A 115 -1.84 5.03 -0.50
CA ASN A 115 -3.19 5.21 0.06
C ASN A 115 -3.82 3.93 0.61
N ALA A 116 -3.03 2.92 0.95
CA ALA A 116 -3.51 1.61 1.39
C ALA A 116 -3.70 1.53 2.91
N VAL A 117 -4.66 0.72 3.32
CA VAL A 117 -4.92 0.39 4.73
C VAL A 117 -4.83 -1.12 4.92
N VAL A 118 -3.98 -1.56 5.83
CA VAL A 118 -3.82 -2.99 6.17
C VAL A 118 -4.10 -3.21 7.65
N LEU A 119 -5.01 -4.13 7.94
CA LEU A 119 -5.41 -4.49 9.30
C LEU A 119 -5.19 -5.98 9.57
N GLY A 120 -5.08 -6.33 10.85
CA GLY A 120 -5.06 -7.72 11.29
C GLY A 120 -3.66 -8.34 11.34
N LYS A 121 -3.52 -9.56 10.85
CA LYS A 121 -2.28 -10.33 10.90
C LYS A 121 -1.96 -10.94 9.54
N HIS A 122 -0.71 -10.75 9.08
CA HIS A 122 -0.23 -11.25 7.80
C HIS A 122 -1.05 -10.75 6.59
N GLY A 123 -1.65 -9.55 6.67
CA GLY A 123 -2.25 -8.88 5.51
C GLY A 123 -1.17 -8.29 4.60
N LYS A 124 -1.46 -8.22 3.30
CA LYS A 124 -0.54 -7.66 2.30
C LYS A 124 -1.31 -6.83 1.28
N ALA A 125 -1.14 -5.51 1.32
CA ALA A 125 -1.69 -4.66 0.28
C ALA A 125 -0.77 -4.67 -0.95
N THR A 126 -1.37 -4.89 -2.12
CA THR A 126 -0.68 -4.98 -3.41
C THR A 126 -1.18 -3.97 -4.43
N HIS A 127 -2.22 -3.22 -4.09
CA HIS A 127 -2.83 -2.22 -4.98
C HIS A 127 -2.94 -0.86 -4.29
N ASN A 128 -2.92 0.20 -5.08
CA ASN A 128 -3.25 1.54 -4.61
C ASN A 128 -4.66 1.58 -4.02
N SER A 129 -4.86 2.40 -2.98
CA SER A 129 -6.16 2.61 -2.33
C SER A 129 -6.84 1.32 -1.83
N GLU A 130 -6.08 0.26 -1.61
CA GLU A 130 -6.56 -1.02 -1.11
C GLU A 130 -6.86 -0.98 0.38
N PHE A 131 -8.03 -1.47 0.76
CA PHE A 131 -8.33 -1.83 2.14
C PHE A 131 -8.18 -3.35 2.32
N CYS A 132 -7.19 -3.78 3.08
CA CYS A 132 -6.83 -5.18 3.28
C CYS A 132 -6.96 -5.60 4.74
N VAL A 133 -7.53 -6.78 4.97
CA VAL A 133 -7.58 -7.42 6.28
C VAL A 133 -6.91 -8.78 6.21
N GLY A 134 -5.77 -8.94 6.91
CA GLY A 134 -5.09 -10.20 7.03
C GLY A 134 -5.80 -11.16 8.00
N GLY A 135 -6.02 -12.39 7.56
CA GLY A 135 -6.69 -13.44 8.33
C GLY A 135 -5.75 -14.34 9.13
N GLY A 136 -4.51 -13.94 9.35
CA GLY A 136 -3.45 -14.81 9.80
C GLY A 136 -2.72 -15.36 8.59
N GLY A 137 -2.39 -16.56 8.52
CA GLY A 137 -1.74 -17.10 7.32
C GLY A 137 -1.12 -18.45 7.60
N PHE A 138 -0.94 -19.16 6.52
CA PHE A 138 -0.13 -20.36 6.51
C PHE A 138 1.34 -19.95 6.41
N ASN A 139 2.25 -20.70 7.02
CA ASN A 139 3.70 -20.49 6.94
C ASN A 139 4.22 -19.11 7.38
N SER A 140 3.44 -18.35 8.13
CA SER A 140 3.83 -17.01 8.63
C SER A 140 4.15 -15.99 7.52
N GLU A 141 3.62 -16.14 6.32
CA GLU A 141 3.79 -15.22 5.22
C GLU A 141 2.57 -14.31 5.05
N ALA A 142 2.83 -13.05 4.69
CA ALA A 142 1.78 -12.07 4.42
C ALA A 142 1.13 -12.31 3.05
N GLY A 143 -0.20 -12.11 2.99
CA GLY A 143 -0.97 -12.18 1.74
C GLY A 143 -1.61 -13.54 1.44
N LEU A 144 -1.22 -14.61 2.12
CA LEU A 144 -1.72 -15.96 1.79
C LEU A 144 -3.20 -16.16 2.11
N LEU A 145 -3.70 -15.47 3.14
CA LEU A 145 -5.10 -15.53 3.54
C LEU A 145 -5.57 -14.13 3.91
N GLN A 146 -6.36 -13.52 3.04
CA GLN A 146 -6.82 -12.17 3.26
C GLN A 146 -8.13 -11.82 2.57
N TYR A 147 -8.73 -10.75 3.05
CA TYR A 147 -9.87 -10.08 2.46
C TYR A 147 -9.45 -8.69 2.01
N SER A 148 -9.71 -8.34 0.74
CA SER A 148 -9.37 -7.03 0.18
C SER A 148 -10.59 -6.34 -0.41
N VAL A 149 -10.64 -5.01 -0.31
CA VAL A 149 -11.63 -4.16 -0.96
C VAL A 149 -10.93 -3.14 -1.82
N LEU A 150 -11.34 -3.07 -3.07
CA LEU A 150 -10.84 -2.13 -4.07
C LEU A 150 -12.01 -1.33 -4.66
N GLN A 151 -11.72 -0.14 -5.13
CA GLN A 151 -12.67 0.68 -5.90
C GLN A 151 -12.08 0.96 -7.27
N VAL A 152 -12.85 0.69 -8.31
CA VAL A 152 -12.47 0.97 -9.69
C VAL A 152 -13.50 1.85 -10.36
N SER A 153 -13.05 2.68 -11.28
CA SER A 153 -13.93 3.59 -12.01
C SER A 153 -13.47 3.82 -13.45
N GLY A 154 -14.36 4.34 -14.26
CA GLY A 154 -14.09 4.69 -15.66
C GLY A 154 -15.26 5.45 -16.29
N LYS A 155 -15.11 5.82 -17.53
CA LYS A 155 -16.13 6.58 -18.30
C LYS A 155 -16.33 5.97 -19.68
N THR A 156 -17.56 5.92 -20.14
CA THR A 156 -17.91 5.55 -21.51
C THR A 156 -18.64 6.68 -22.20
N THR A 157 -18.40 6.84 -23.50
CA THR A 157 -19.09 7.80 -24.37
C THR A 157 -19.59 7.16 -25.66
N SER A 158 -19.20 5.91 -25.89
CA SER A 158 -19.48 5.13 -27.10
C SER A 158 -19.62 3.64 -26.78
N THR A 159 -19.76 2.82 -27.82
CA THR A 159 -19.78 1.35 -27.74
C THR A 159 -18.38 0.72 -27.64
N SER A 160 -17.31 1.50 -27.69
CA SER A 160 -15.97 0.97 -27.45
C SER A 160 -15.83 0.46 -26.04
N GLU A 161 -15.20 -0.70 -25.88
CA GLU A 161 -14.92 -1.25 -24.55
C GLU A 161 -13.92 -0.38 -23.79
N VAL A 162 -14.18 -0.20 -22.52
CA VAL A 162 -13.33 0.51 -21.55
C VAL A 162 -13.18 -0.35 -20.33
N ASP A 163 -11.95 -0.55 -19.88
CA ASP A 163 -11.66 -1.19 -18.60
C ASP A 163 -11.87 -0.19 -17.46
N LEU A 164 -12.34 -0.66 -16.32
CA LEU A 164 -12.37 0.13 -15.09
C LEU A 164 -11.07 -0.08 -14.30
N TYR A 165 -10.47 1.01 -13.86
CA TYR A 165 -9.18 1.03 -13.18
C TYR A 165 -9.32 1.54 -11.75
N ILE A 166 -8.41 1.11 -10.89
CA ILE A 166 -8.23 1.70 -9.54
C ILE A 166 -7.88 3.18 -9.75
N GLU A 167 -8.51 4.06 -8.96
CA GLU A 167 -8.37 5.52 -9.08
C GLU A 167 -8.80 6.11 -10.44
N GLY A 168 -9.41 5.29 -11.32
CA GLY A 168 -9.90 5.75 -12.63
C GLY A 168 -8.83 6.08 -13.65
N ASN A 169 -7.58 5.72 -13.41
CA ASN A 169 -6.45 5.96 -14.29
C ASN A 169 -6.12 4.71 -15.12
N ASP A 170 -6.12 4.85 -16.43
CA ASP A 170 -5.70 3.81 -17.37
C ASP A 170 -4.17 3.62 -17.29
N ASP A 171 -3.74 2.86 -16.30
CA ASP A 171 -2.37 2.46 -16.08
C ASP A 171 -2.38 1.01 -15.56
N ARG A 172 -1.43 0.21 -16.04
CA ARG A 172 -1.28 -1.18 -15.62
C ARG A 172 -1.08 -1.33 -14.10
N SER A 173 -0.48 -0.37 -13.44
CA SER A 173 -0.34 -0.33 -11.98
C SER A 173 -1.68 -0.20 -11.25
N ASN A 174 -2.75 0.18 -11.96
CA ASN A 174 -4.11 0.36 -11.46
C ASN A 174 -5.07 -0.76 -11.90
N GLU A 175 -4.56 -1.83 -12.51
CA GLU A 175 -5.33 -3.07 -12.76
C GLU A 175 -5.51 -3.86 -11.46
N ILE A 176 -6.59 -4.66 -11.38
CA ILE A 176 -6.79 -5.58 -10.26
C ILE A 176 -5.99 -6.85 -10.52
N LEU A 177 -4.86 -7.00 -9.83
CA LEU A 177 -3.98 -8.15 -9.97
C LEU A 177 -4.31 -9.22 -8.92
N LEU A 178 -4.49 -10.45 -9.37
CA LEU A 178 -4.71 -11.61 -8.51
C LEU A 178 -3.40 -12.38 -8.31
N PRO A 179 -3.10 -12.85 -7.09
CA PRO A 179 -1.84 -13.54 -6.82
C PRO A 179 -1.79 -14.91 -7.53
N ALA A 180 -0.56 -15.32 -7.90
CA ALA A 180 -0.28 -16.66 -8.38
C ALA A 180 -0.65 -17.73 -7.35
N ASN A 181 -0.89 -18.96 -7.80
CA ASN A 181 -1.19 -20.12 -6.94
C ASN A 181 -2.29 -19.83 -5.91
N SER A 182 -3.39 -19.22 -6.37
CA SER A 182 -4.49 -18.78 -5.51
C SER A 182 -5.86 -19.22 -6.01
N VAL A 183 -6.78 -19.25 -5.06
CA VAL A 183 -8.23 -19.24 -5.31
C VAL A 183 -8.78 -17.96 -4.74
N THR A 184 -9.37 -17.13 -5.59
CA THR A 184 -9.97 -15.86 -5.21
C THR A 184 -11.46 -15.92 -5.47
N THR A 185 -12.27 -15.76 -4.43
CA THR A 185 -13.71 -15.50 -4.57
C THR A 185 -13.93 -14.00 -4.56
N TYR A 186 -14.70 -13.50 -5.52
CA TYR A 186 -14.98 -12.08 -5.63
C TYR A 186 -16.46 -11.75 -5.52
N GLU A 187 -16.74 -10.56 -5.01
CA GLU A 187 -18.02 -9.86 -5.06
C GLU A 187 -17.78 -8.50 -5.70
N ILE A 188 -18.55 -8.14 -6.73
CA ILE A 188 -18.46 -6.86 -7.41
C ILE A 188 -19.83 -6.19 -7.43
N TRP A 189 -19.88 -4.97 -6.93
CA TRP A 189 -21.06 -4.09 -6.98
C TRP A 189 -20.75 -2.97 -7.97
N LEU A 190 -21.39 -3.04 -9.14
CA LEU A 190 -21.17 -2.12 -10.25
C LEU A 190 -22.35 -1.16 -10.39
N SER A 191 -22.06 0.12 -10.56
CA SER A 191 -23.06 1.15 -10.86
C SER A 191 -22.61 2.01 -12.02
N GLY A 192 -23.52 2.26 -12.96
CA GLY A 192 -23.39 3.22 -14.05
C GLY A 192 -24.41 4.33 -13.90
N LEU A 193 -23.98 5.57 -14.14
CA LEU A 193 -24.81 6.77 -14.10
C LEU A 193 -24.60 7.58 -15.38
N VAL A 194 -25.68 7.90 -16.06
CA VAL A 194 -25.66 8.80 -17.22
C VAL A 194 -25.44 10.24 -16.76
N THR A 195 -24.42 10.88 -17.31
CA THR A 195 -24.05 12.27 -17.02
C THR A 195 -24.37 13.23 -18.15
N GLY A 196 -24.72 12.70 -19.34
CA GLY A 196 -25.03 13.52 -20.52
C GLY A 196 -24.84 12.75 -21.83
N GLY A 197 -24.46 13.48 -22.89
CA GLY A 197 -24.39 12.98 -24.26
C GLY A 197 -25.66 13.31 -25.05
N SER A 198 -25.57 13.38 -26.42
CA SER A 198 -26.70 13.76 -27.26
C SER A 198 -27.84 12.74 -27.25
N SER A 199 -27.58 11.50 -26.87
CA SER A 199 -28.56 10.42 -26.69
C SER A 199 -28.77 10.01 -25.23
N GLY A 200 -28.05 10.63 -24.29
CA GLY A 200 -28.12 10.31 -22.89
C GLY A 200 -29.14 11.15 -22.12
N THR A 201 -29.88 10.53 -21.22
CA THR A 201 -30.75 11.23 -20.26
C THR A 201 -30.04 11.27 -18.92
N PRO A 202 -29.53 12.45 -18.48
CA PRO A 202 -28.83 12.55 -17.17
C PRO A 202 -29.69 12.03 -16.03
N GLY A 203 -29.07 11.27 -15.12
CA GLY A 203 -29.75 10.62 -14.00
C GLY A 203 -30.23 9.21 -14.28
N ASN A 204 -30.26 8.75 -15.53
CA ASN A 204 -30.47 7.33 -15.81
C ASN A 204 -29.32 6.51 -15.23
N TYR A 205 -29.65 5.33 -14.73
CA TYR A 205 -28.68 4.46 -14.08
C TYR A 205 -28.90 2.99 -14.39
N GLU A 206 -27.85 2.20 -14.16
CA GLU A 206 -27.88 0.75 -14.19
C GLU A 206 -26.94 0.19 -13.14
N THR A 207 -27.38 -0.80 -12.36
CA THR A 207 -26.60 -1.39 -11.25
C THR A 207 -26.64 -2.91 -11.29
N TYR A 208 -25.47 -3.51 -11.10
CA TYR A 208 -25.27 -4.96 -11.11
C TYR A 208 -24.50 -5.45 -9.89
N GLU A 209 -24.73 -6.71 -9.58
CA GLU A 209 -23.98 -7.50 -8.63
C GLU A 209 -23.40 -8.73 -9.35
N TYR A 210 -22.10 -8.97 -9.16
CA TYR A 210 -21.41 -10.14 -9.68
C TYR A 210 -20.72 -10.89 -8.55
N HIS A 211 -20.82 -12.24 -8.60
CA HIS A 211 -20.09 -13.14 -7.72
C HIS A 211 -19.41 -14.21 -8.55
N GLY A 212 -18.22 -14.60 -8.16
CA GLY A 212 -17.52 -15.68 -8.84
C GLY A 212 -16.28 -16.14 -8.11
N THR A 213 -15.68 -17.19 -8.67
CA THR A 213 -14.44 -17.77 -8.18
C THR A 213 -13.44 -17.89 -9.31
N ILE A 214 -12.24 -17.44 -9.08
CA ILE A 214 -11.12 -17.49 -10.01
C ILE A 214 -10.00 -18.30 -9.35
N ARG A 215 -9.50 -19.31 -10.07
CA ARG A 215 -8.26 -19.99 -9.75
C ARG A 215 -7.15 -19.39 -10.62
N THR A 216 -6.09 -18.91 -10.01
CA THR A 216 -4.92 -18.35 -10.70
C THR A 216 -3.75 -19.32 -10.57
N ALA A 217 -3.25 -19.81 -11.69
CA ALA A 217 -2.08 -20.68 -11.73
C ALA A 217 -0.78 -19.88 -11.56
N ASP A 218 0.35 -20.59 -11.38
CA ASP A 218 1.67 -19.99 -11.21
C ASP A 218 2.09 -19.09 -12.40
N ASN A 219 1.74 -19.50 -13.61
CA ASN A 219 2.03 -18.73 -14.84
C ASN A 219 1.01 -17.62 -15.13
N GLY A 220 0.09 -17.34 -14.21
CA GLY A 220 -0.94 -16.34 -14.36
C GLY A 220 -2.18 -16.76 -15.15
N THR A 221 -2.23 -17.98 -15.66
CA THR A 221 -3.44 -18.48 -16.31
C THR A 221 -4.57 -18.54 -15.30
N MET A 222 -5.70 -17.95 -15.63
CA MET A 222 -6.87 -17.91 -14.77
C MET A 222 -7.98 -18.79 -15.28
N THR A 223 -8.56 -19.57 -14.38
CA THR A 223 -9.77 -20.34 -14.64
C THR A 223 -10.92 -19.73 -13.86
N HIS A 224 -11.89 -19.19 -14.59
CA HIS A 224 -13.05 -18.52 -14.01
C HIS A 224 -14.19 -19.53 -13.85
N ASN A 225 -14.47 -19.94 -12.64
CA ASN A 225 -15.53 -20.89 -12.30
C ASN A 225 -16.67 -20.17 -11.56
N ALA A 226 -17.90 -20.61 -11.81
CA ALA A 226 -19.09 -20.10 -11.13
C ALA A 226 -19.20 -18.57 -11.15
N LYS A 227 -19.81 -18.03 -12.20
CA LYS A 227 -20.10 -16.61 -12.33
C LYS A 227 -21.62 -16.40 -12.21
N ILE A 228 -22.04 -15.61 -11.22
CA ILE A 228 -23.40 -15.14 -11.04
C ILE A 228 -23.41 -13.67 -11.37
N SER A 229 -24.36 -13.22 -12.20
CA SER A 229 -24.63 -11.81 -12.43
C SER A 229 -26.10 -11.53 -12.17
N ARG A 230 -26.37 -10.45 -11.46
CA ARG A 230 -27.72 -10.02 -11.14
C ARG A 230 -27.89 -8.53 -11.37
N LEU A 231 -28.86 -8.17 -12.19
CA LEU A 231 -29.33 -6.79 -12.30
C LEU A 231 -30.06 -6.41 -10.98
N LEU A 232 -29.60 -5.35 -10.34
CA LEU A 232 -30.22 -4.84 -9.11
C LEU A 232 -31.26 -3.76 -9.38
N GLY A 233 -31.01 -2.90 -10.40
CA GLY A 233 -31.93 -1.87 -10.79
C GLY A 233 -31.45 -1.10 -12.01
N ARG A 234 -32.40 -0.53 -12.77
CA ARG A 234 -32.08 0.34 -13.91
C ARG A 234 -33.25 1.23 -14.28
N THR A 235 -32.96 2.37 -14.89
CA THR A 235 -33.92 3.20 -15.62
C THR A 235 -33.82 3.03 -17.14
N GLY A 236 -32.73 2.38 -17.62
CA GLY A 236 -32.47 2.04 -19.01
C GLY A 236 -31.21 1.20 -19.11
N SER A 237 -31.02 0.46 -20.21
CA SER A 237 -29.74 -0.22 -20.45
C SER A 237 -28.67 0.82 -20.78
N LEU A 238 -27.51 0.74 -20.16
CA LEU A 238 -26.36 1.65 -20.39
C LEU A 238 -25.22 1.01 -21.16
N GLY A 239 -25.40 -0.24 -21.59
CA GLY A 239 -24.38 -0.98 -22.34
C GLY A 239 -24.26 -2.42 -21.89
N THR A 240 -23.12 -3.04 -22.23
CA THR A 240 -22.79 -4.42 -21.86
C THR A 240 -21.61 -4.39 -20.88
N GLN A 241 -21.72 -5.16 -19.82
CA GLN A 241 -20.69 -5.27 -18.79
C GLN A 241 -20.13 -6.70 -18.80
N THR A 242 -18.82 -6.82 -18.77
CA THR A 242 -18.10 -8.10 -18.81
C THR A 242 -17.08 -8.18 -17.68
N ILE A 243 -17.02 -9.31 -17.01
CA ILE A 243 -15.93 -9.63 -16.12
C ILE A 243 -14.96 -10.50 -16.92
N ASP A 244 -13.80 -9.95 -17.24
CA ASP A 244 -12.78 -10.58 -18.07
C ASP A 244 -11.58 -11.04 -17.23
N THR A 245 -11.05 -12.22 -17.56
CA THR A 245 -9.90 -12.84 -16.92
C THR A 245 -8.94 -13.44 -17.95
N SER A 246 -8.98 -12.95 -19.19
CA SER A 246 -8.13 -13.41 -20.30
C SER A 246 -6.69 -12.93 -20.21
N THR A 247 -6.46 -11.79 -19.53
CA THR A 247 -5.12 -11.26 -19.28
C THR A 247 -4.53 -11.94 -18.05
N ALA A 248 -3.30 -12.43 -18.15
CA ALA A 248 -2.62 -13.13 -17.05
C ALA A 248 -2.62 -12.30 -15.77
N TYR A 249 -3.01 -12.92 -14.67
CA TYR A 249 -3.14 -12.34 -13.32
C TYR A 249 -4.18 -11.22 -13.18
N THR A 250 -4.87 -10.77 -14.23
CA THR A 250 -5.67 -9.54 -14.19
C THR A 250 -7.16 -9.83 -14.23
N LEU A 251 -7.88 -9.36 -13.21
CA LEU A 251 -9.34 -9.31 -13.17
C LEU A 251 -9.80 -7.96 -13.73
N LYS A 252 -10.47 -7.95 -14.88
CA LYS A 252 -10.98 -6.74 -15.53
C LYS A 252 -12.50 -6.63 -15.43
N ILE A 253 -12.97 -5.42 -15.23
CA ILE A 253 -14.36 -5.06 -15.37
C ILE A 253 -14.44 -4.18 -16.62
N GLN A 254 -14.97 -4.73 -17.71
CA GLN A 254 -15.04 -4.11 -19.02
C GLN A 254 -16.45 -3.62 -19.32
N ILE A 255 -16.57 -2.44 -19.84
CA ILE A 255 -17.84 -1.81 -20.19
C ILE A 255 -17.84 -1.38 -21.66
N ALA A 256 -18.72 -1.95 -22.46
CA ALA A 256 -19.07 -1.41 -23.76
C ALA A 256 -20.32 -0.54 -23.58
N GLY A 257 -20.17 0.79 -23.63
CA GLY A 257 -21.23 1.74 -23.39
C GLY A 257 -22.21 1.87 -24.58
N GLN A 258 -22.86 3.00 -24.70
CA GLN A 258 -23.75 3.34 -25.82
C GLN A 258 -23.27 4.56 -26.57
N ASN A 259 -23.55 4.62 -27.89
CA ASN A 259 -23.17 5.76 -28.69
C ASN A 259 -23.85 7.05 -28.22
N ASN A 260 -23.03 8.10 -28.05
CA ASN A 260 -23.49 9.42 -27.63
C ASN A 260 -24.19 9.46 -26.27
N VAL A 261 -23.89 8.48 -25.42
CA VAL A 261 -24.32 8.44 -24.00
C VAL A 261 -23.07 8.53 -23.13
N ASN A 262 -22.94 9.61 -22.37
CA ASN A 262 -21.84 9.78 -21.44
C ASN A 262 -22.22 9.15 -20.10
N CYS A 263 -21.50 8.11 -19.71
CA CYS A 263 -21.70 7.44 -18.43
C CYS A 263 -20.44 7.47 -17.56
N GLN A 264 -20.63 7.62 -16.26
CA GLN A 264 -19.63 7.33 -15.24
C GLN A 264 -19.93 5.97 -14.64
N TRP A 265 -18.87 5.16 -14.51
CA TRP A 265 -18.95 3.82 -13.94
C TRP A 265 -18.09 3.74 -12.69
N HIS A 266 -18.63 3.07 -11.68
CA HIS A 266 -17.93 2.81 -10.43
C HIS A 266 -18.25 1.39 -9.97
N ALA A 267 -17.22 0.66 -9.54
CA ALA A 267 -17.41 -0.64 -8.92
C ALA A 267 -16.63 -0.75 -7.61
N VAL A 268 -17.27 -1.38 -6.61
CA VAL A 268 -16.62 -1.87 -5.40
C VAL A 268 -16.34 -3.35 -5.59
N VAL A 269 -15.09 -3.73 -5.49
CA VAL A 269 -14.61 -5.11 -5.67
C VAL A 269 -14.12 -5.63 -4.33
N LYS A 270 -14.70 -6.73 -3.87
CA LYS A 270 -14.28 -7.45 -2.68
C LYS A 270 -13.64 -8.76 -3.10
N LEU A 271 -12.48 -9.05 -2.57
CA LEU A 271 -11.70 -10.25 -2.87
C LEU A 271 -11.46 -11.04 -1.59
N HIS A 272 -11.83 -12.30 -1.59
CA HIS A 272 -11.44 -13.28 -0.57
C HIS A 272 -10.34 -14.15 -1.16
N ILE A 273 -9.11 -13.94 -0.72
CA ILE A 273 -7.91 -14.56 -1.28
C ILE A 273 -7.46 -15.69 -0.39
N ASN A 274 -7.28 -16.88 -0.99
CA ASN A 274 -6.61 -18.03 -0.41
C ASN A 274 -5.49 -18.45 -1.37
N GLN A 275 -4.25 -18.16 -0.98
CA GLN A 275 -3.05 -18.39 -1.76
C GLN A 275 -2.15 -19.42 -1.08
N THR A 276 -1.35 -20.13 -1.84
CA THR A 276 -0.31 -21.03 -1.34
C THR A 276 1.02 -20.79 -2.05
N ASN A 277 2.12 -20.96 -1.33
CA ASN A 277 3.47 -21.08 -1.85
C ASN A 277 4.06 -22.48 -1.62
N ALA A 278 3.28 -23.39 -1.04
CA ALA A 278 3.70 -24.76 -0.78
C ALA A 278 3.68 -25.65 -2.02
N VAL A 279 2.84 -25.31 -3.00
CA VAL A 279 2.69 -26.01 -4.27
C VAL A 279 2.37 -25.03 -5.39
N THR A 280 2.83 -25.35 -6.61
CA THR A 280 2.47 -24.61 -7.83
C THR A 280 1.40 -25.40 -8.61
N PHE A 281 0.45 -24.70 -9.22
CA PHE A 281 -0.59 -25.30 -10.03
C PHE A 281 -1.07 -24.43 -11.20
#